data_43f0d0933f61dd5f18887de04290a420
#
_entry.id   43f0d0933f61dd5f18887de04290a420
#
_cell.length_a   1.000
_cell.length_b   1.000
_cell.length_c   1.000
_cell.angle_alpha   90.00
_cell.angle_beta   90.00
_cell.angle_gamma   90.00
#
_symmetry.space_group_name_H-M   'P 1'
#
loop_
_entity.id
_entity.type
_entity.pdbx_description
1 polymer ?
#
loop_
_entity_poly.entity_id
_entity_poly.type
_entity_poly.pdbx_seq_one_letter_code
_entity_poly.pdbx_strand_id
1 'polypeptide(L)'
;MKQYKVQITDKALADMEEIYNYIAIQLQAPENAMGQYNRIAKVIEELKMFPEKVRLMESEQERAMGLRQLGVDNYSVFYVIENESVIVMRVLYSASDIGERLKD
;
A
#
# COMPACT_ATOMS: atom_id res chain seq x y z
N MET A 1 24.17 -2.59 -6.68
CA MET A 1 22.90 -1.90 -6.51
C MET A 1 22.15 -2.52 -5.34
N LYS A 2 21.67 -1.68 -4.44
CA LYS A 2 21.00 -2.15 -3.23
C LYS A 2 19.56 -2.56 -3.51
N GLN A 3 19.19 -3.76 -3.07
CA GLN A 3 17.82 -4.21 -3.14
C GLN A 3 17.27 -4.37 -1.72
N TYR A 4 16.04 -3.98 -1.53
CA TYR A 4 15.35 -4.09 -0.26
C TYR A 4 14.52 -5.36 -0.24
N LYS A 5 14.37 -5.93 0.95
CA LYS A 5 13.47 -7.04 1.16
C LYS A 5 12.08 -6.46 1.41
N VAL A 6 11.09 -6.88 0.62
CA VAL A 6 9.74 -6.37 0.76
C VAL A 6 8.91 -7.35 1.59
N GLN A 7 8.28 -6.83 2.64
CA GLN A 7 7.40 -7.60 3.51
C GLN A 7 6.02 -6.93 3.51
N ILE A 8 4.99 -7.75 3.57
CA ILE A 8 3.61 -7.26 3.59
C ILE A 8 2.98 -7.74 4.88
N THR A 9 2.46 -6.81 5.68
CA THR A 9 1.81 -7.17 6.95
C THR A 9 0.51 -7.91 6.69
N ASP A 10 0.05 -8.66 7.69
CA ASP A 10 -1.25 -9.34 7.60
C ASP A 10 -2.38 -8.34 7.35
N LYS A 11 -2.28 -7.17 7.97
CA LYS A 11 -3.27 -6.12 7.79
C LYS A 11 -3.32 -5.62 6.36
N ALA A 12 -2.16 -5.42 5.74
CA ALA A 12 -2.07 -4.99 4.35
C ALA A 12 -2.61 -6.06 3.40
N LEU A 13 -2.32 -7.34 3.69
CA LEU A 13 -2.89 -8.44 2.90
C LEU A 13 -4.41 -8.47 3.00
N ALA A 14 -4.94 -8.28 4.21
CA ALA A 14 -6.38 -8.21 4.41
C ALA A 14 -6.99 -7.03 3.65
N ASP A 15 -6.30 -5.89 3.63
CA ASP A 15 -6.74 -4.74 2.85
C ASP A 15 -6.84 -5.08 1.37
N MET A 16 -5.85 -5.77 0.83
CA MET A 16 -5.83 -6.15 -0.58
C MET A 16 -6.97 -7.11 -0.92
N GLU A 17 -7.24 -8.07 -0.04
CA GLU A 17 -8.38 -8.99 -0.22
C GLU A 17 -9.71 -8.24 -0.18
N GLU A 18 -9.83 -7.28 0.72
CA GLU A 18 -11.03 -6.47 0.84
C GLU A 18 -11.27 -5.65 -0.42
N ILE A 19 -10.23 -5.06 -0.98
CA ILE A 19 -10.32 -4.32 -2.24
C ILE A 19 -10.75 -5.26 -3.37
N TYR A 20 -10.14 -6.44 -3.46
CA TYR A 20 -10.50 -7.42 -4.46
C TYR A 20 -11.97 -7.80 -4.36
N ASN A 21 -12.42 -8.16 -3.16
CA ASN A 21 -13.79 -8.60 -2.94
C ASN A 21 -14.80 -7.49 -3.23
N TYR A 22 -14.48 -6.26 -2.87
CA TYR A 22 -15.35 -5.12 -3.15
C TYR A 22 -15.59 -4.99 -4.65
N ILE A 23 -14.52 -5.01 -5.44
CA ILE A 23 -14.65 -4.85 -6.89
C ILE A 23 -15.30 -6.07 -7.53
N ALA A 24 -14.90 -7.26 -7.14
CA ALA A 24 -15.41 -8.50 -7.73
C ALA A 24 -16.89 -8.71 -7.41
N ILE A 25 -17.29 -8.47 -6.18
CA ILE A 25 -18.62 -8.81 -5.69
C ILE A 25 -19.55 -7.59 -5.70
N GLN A 26 -19.16 -6.48 -5.03
CA GLN A 26 -20.03 -5.31 -4.94
C GLN A 26 -20.20 -4.62 -6.29
N LEU A 27 -19.12 -4.50 -7.05
CA LEU A 27 -19.18 -3.88 -8.37
C LEU A 27 -19.39 -4.91 -9.49
N GLN A 28 -19.47 -6.18 -9.15
CA GLN A 28 -19.70 -7.29 -10.09
C GLN A 28 -18.71 -7.29 -11.27
N ALA A 29 -17.44 -7.03 -10.96
CA ALA A 29 -16.41 -6.89 -11.99
C ALA A 29 -15.15 -7.71 -11.63
N PRO A 30 -15.26 -9.06 -11.66
CA PRO A 30 -14.13 -9.90 -11.24
C PRO A 30 -12.84 -9.71 -12.05
N GLU A 31 -12.97 -9.42 -13.33
CA GLU A 31 -11.77 -9.17 -14.16
C GLU A 31 -11.09 -7.88 -13.76
N ASN A 32 -11.87 -6.84 -13.45
CA ASN A 32 -11.33 -5.58 -12.96
C ASN A 32 -10.69 -5.77 -11.59
N ALA A 33 -11.29 -6.62 -10.74
CA ALA A 33 -10.75 -6.92 -9.42
C ALA A 33 -9.35 -7.55 -9.54
N MET A 34 -9.20 -8.51 -10.42
CA MET A 34 -7.92 -9.18 -10.65
C MET A 34 -6.87 -8.21 -11.18
N GLY A 35 -7.27 -7.37 -12.14
CA GLY A 35 -6.39 -6.36 -12.71
C GLY A 35 -5.92 -5.37 -11.66
N GLN A 36 -6.84 -4.90 -10.82
CA GLN A 36 -6.50 -3.96 -9.75
C GLN A 36 -5.55 -4.59 -8.73
N TYR A 37 -5.86 -5.82 -8.32
CA TYR A 37 -5.01 -6.56 -7.38
C TYR A 37 -3.59 -6.70 -7.94
N ASN A 38 -3.49 -7.10 -9.21
CA ASN A 38 -2.19 -7.33 -9.85
C ASN A 38 -1.38 -6.05 -9.98
N ARG A 39 -2.03 -4.90 -10.26
CA ARG A 39 -1.32 -3.63 -10.35
C ARG A 39 -0.77 -3.19 -8.99
N ILE A 40 -1.55 -3.39 -7.92
CA ILE A 40 -1.08 -3.09 -6.57
C ILE A 40 0.09 -3.99 -6.21
N ALA A 41 -0.04 -5.30 -6.47
CA ALA A 41 1.02 -6.27 -6.17
C ALA A 41 2.32 -5.94 -6.92
N LYS A 42 2.20 -5.52 -8.18
CA LYS A 42 3.37 -5.15 -8.99
C LYS A 42 4.09 -3.93 -8.41
N VAL A 43 3.33 -2.91 -8.00
CA VAL A 43 3.91 -1.69 -7.42
C VAL A 43 4.62 -2.04 -6.11
N ILE A 44 4.02 -2.89 -5.29
CA ILE A 44 4.65 -3.34 -4.04
C ILE A 44 5.96 -4.06 -4.35
N GLU A 45 5.95 -4.96 -5.32
CA GLU A 45 7.16 -5.69 -5.73
C GLU A 45 8.28 -4.73 -6.17
N GLU A 46 7.92 -3.68 -6.87
CA GLU A 46 8.89 -2.69 -7.36
C GLU A 46 9.52 -1.86 -6.24
N LEU A 47 8.95 -1.89 -5.04
CA LEU A 47 9.53 -1.18 -3.90
C LEU A 47 10.86 -1.75 -3.43
N LYS A 48 11.25 -2.92 -3.91
CA LYS A 48 12.58 -3.46 -3.64
C LYS A 48 13.68 -2.59 -4.24
N MET A 49 13.32 -1.72 -5.20
CA MET A 49 14.26 -0.81 -5.87
C MET A 49 13.86 0.64 -5.52
N PHE A 50 14.77 1.37 -4.89
CA PHE A 50 14.62 2.81 -4.62
C PHE A 50 13.34 3.21 -3.85
N PRO A 51 13.01 2.54 -2.75
CA PRO A 51 11.79 2.90 -1.99
C PRO A 51 11.86 4.30 -1.37
N GLU A 52 13.06 4.87 -1.23
CA GLU A 52 13.25 6.22 -0.71
C GLU A 52 12.80 7.31 -1.67
N LYS A 53 12.54 6.96 -2.93
CA LYS A 53 12.11 7.89 -3.95
C LYS A 53 10.78 8.56 -3.61
N VAL A 54 9.92 7.85 -2.89
CA VAL A 54 8.64 8.37 -2.44
C VAL A 54 8.86 9.15 -1.13
N ARG A 55 8.35 10.39 -1.09
CA ARG A 55 8.53 11.25 0.08
C ARG A 55 7.77 10.71 1.29
N LEU A 56 8.24 11.09 2.47
CA LEU A 56 7.49 10.85 3.70
C LEU A 56 6.17 11.61 3.64
N MET A 57 5.16 11.09 4.34
CA MET A 57 3.87 11.77 4.44
C MET A 57 4.05 13.13 5.12
N GLU A 58 3.22 14.08 4.74
CA GLU A 58 3.35 15.45 5.26
C GLU A 58 2.78 15.62 6.66
N SER A 59 1.75 14.85 7.02
CA SER A 59 1.18 14.96 8.35
C SER A 59 2.21 14.57 9.40
N GLU A 60 2.26 15.33 10.48
CA GLU A 60 3.30 15.20 11.48
C GLU A 60 3.35 13.80 12.10
N GLN A 61 2.20 13.26 12.43
CA GLN A 61 2.12 11.96 13.09
C GLN A 61 2.66 10.85 12.20
N GLU A 62 2.18 10.77 10.96
CA GLU A 62 2.59 9.74 10.01
C GLU A 62 4.04 9.93 9.56
N ARG A 63 4.48 11.20 9.44
CA ARG A 63 5.86 11.50 9.10
C ARG A 63 6.80 11.03 10.20
N ALA A 64 6.40 11.21 11.46
CA ALA A 64 7.22 10.77 12.60
C ALA A 64 7.34 9.24 12.63
N MET A 65 6.35 8.52 12.11
CA MET A 65 6.40 7.07 11.99
C MET A 65 7.24 6.58 10.81
N GLY A 66 7.68 7.49 9.95
CA GLY A 66 8.43 7.14 8.76
C GLY A 66 7.57 6.64 7.62
N LEU A 67 6.26 6.91 7.66
CA LEU A 67 5.34 6.41 6.63
C LEU A 67 5.48 7.16 5.31
N ARG A 68 5.41 6.38 4.23
CA ARG A 68 5.40 6.88 2.86
C ARG A 68 4.13 6.39 2.18
N GLN A 69 3.58 7.22 1.31
CA GLN A 69 2.32 6.93 0.62
C GLN A 69 2.57 6.91 -0.89
N LEU A 70 2.29 5.79 -1.52
CA LEU A 70 2.46 5.62 -2.96
C LEU A 70 1.13 5.28 -3.60
N GLY A 71 0.68 6.13 -4.52
CA GLY A 71 -0.60 5.94 -5.19
C GLY A 71 -0.54 4.88 -6.28
N VAL A 72 -1.59 4.08 -6.37
CA VAL A 72 -1.80 3.09 -7.42
C VAL A 72 -3.27 3.19 -7.81
N ASP A 73 -3.55 3.87 -8.91
CA ASP A 73 -4.92 4.16 -9.33
C ASP A 73 -5.65 4.91 -8.20
N ASN A 74 -6.79 4.42 -7.73
CA ASN A 74 -7.55 5.07 -6.66
C ASN A 74 -7.14 4.63 -5.26
N TYR A 75 -6.07 3.83 -5.15
CA TYR A 75 -5.62 3.27 -3.88
C TYR A 75 -4.23 3.78 -3.55
N SER A 76 -3.85 3.63 -2.29
CA SER A 76 -2.52 4.01 -1.84
C SER A 76 -1.89 2.89 -1.02
N VAL A 77 -0.60 2.67 -1.25
CA VAL A 77 0.21 1.74 -0.50
C VAL A 77 0.98 2.55 0.54
N PHE A 78 0.82 2.19 1.82
CA PHE A 78 1.51 2.86 2.93
C PHE A 78 2.60 1.95 3.44
N TYR A 79 3.84 2.42 3.46
CA TYR A 79 4.96 1.60 3.85
C TYR A 79 6.00 2.39 4.62
N VAL A 80 6.83 1.66 5.35
CA VAL A 80 7.99 2.21 6.04
C VAL A 80 9.25 1.49 5.56
N ILE A 81 10.39 2.14 5.68
CA ILE A 81 11.67 1.53 5.40
C ILE A 81 12.37 1.32 6.74
N GLU A 82 12.77 0.08 6.99
CA GLU A 82 13.41 -0.27 8.24
C GLU A 82 14.64 -1.11 7.93
N ASN A 83 15.82 -0.51 8.09
CA ASN A 83 17.08 -1.11 7.71
C ASN A 83 17.09 -1.44 6.22
N GLU A 84 17.15 -2.71 5.85
CA GLU A 84 17.16 -3.14 4.45
C GLU A 84 15.81 -3.73 4.03
N SER A 85 14.77 -3.44 4.79
CA SER A 85 13.43 -3.95 4.51
C SER A 85 12.45 -2.82 4.23
N VAL A 86 11.53 -3.10 3.32
CA VAL A 86 10.35 -2.27 3.09
C VAL A 86 9.17 -3.05 3.67
N ILE A 87 8.45 -2.41 4.58
CA ILE A 87 7.31 -3.06 5.25
C ILE A 87 6.03 -2.34 4.82
N VAL A 88 5.20 -3.04 4.07
CA VAL A 88 3.91 -2.50 3.62
C VAL A 88 2.92 -2.64 4.78
N MET A 89 2.50 -1.51 5.31
CA MET A 89 1.65 -1.45 6.52
C MET A 89 0.18 -1.52 6.19
N ARG A 90 -0.26 -0.82 5.16
CA ARG A 90 -1.67 -0.77 4.76
C ARG A 90 -1.79 -0.54 3.25
N VAL A 91 -2.92 -0.95 2.69
CA VAL A 91 -3.32 -0.58 1.32
C VAL A 91 -4.76 -0.10 1.41
N LEU A 92 -4.98 1.20 1.18
CA LEU A 92 -6.26 1.83 1.44
C LEU A 92 -6.75 2.64 0.24
N TYR A 93 -8.06 2.81 0.15
CA TYR A 93 -8.65 3.70 -0.84
C TYR A 93 -8.18 5.14 -0.55
N SER A 94 -7.61 5.81 -1.54
CA SER A 94 -6.96 7.11 -1.34
C SER A 94 -7.92 8.20 -0.85
N ALA A 95 -9.20 8.11 -1.22
CA ALA A 95 -10.20 9.09 -0.81
C ALA A 95 -10.82 8.80 0.56
N SER A 96 -10.42 7.70 1.23
CA SER A 96 -10.92 7.41 2.57
C SER A 96 -10.25 8.32 3.60
N ASP A 97 -10.75 8.31 4.82
CA ASP A 97 -10.13 9.06 5.93
C ASP A 97 -8.86 8.33 6.36
N ILE A 98 -7.76 8.65 5.69
CA ILE A 98 -6.49 7.95 5.87
C ILE A 98 -6.01 8.04 7.33
N GLY A 99 -6.10 9.22 7.94
CA GLY A 99 -5.65 9.40 9.32
C GLY A 99 -6.34 8.46 10.28
N GLU A 100 -7.65 8.31 10.13
CA GLU A 100 -8.43 7.38 10.97
C GLU A 100 -8.14 5.93 10.64
N ARG A 101 -8.02 5.60 9.35
CA ARG A 101 -7.77 4.22 8.92
C ARG A 101 -6.40 3.73 9.38
N LEU A 102 -5.40 4.60 9.42
CA LEU A 102 -4.05 4.21 9.86
C LEU A 102 -3.95 3.94 11.35
N LYS A 103 -4.95 4.37 12.13
CA LYS A 103 -4.98 4.08 13.57
C LYS A 103 -5.48 2.68 13.89
N ASP A 104 -6.12 2.02 12.96
CA ASP A 104 -6.70 0.68 13.19
C ASP A 104 -5.65 -0.42 13.36
#